data_21b749f8b75924064bcad53a8d94bfd9
#
_entry.id   21b749f8b75924064bcad53a8d94bfd9
#
_cell.length_a   1.000
_cell.length_b   1.000
_cell.length_c   1.000
_cell.angle_alpha   90.00
_cell.angle_beta   90.00
_cell.angle_gamma   90.00
#
_symmetry.space_group_name_H-M   'P 1'
#
loop_
_entity.id
_entity.type
_entity.pdbx_description
1 polymer ?
#
loop_
_entity_poly.entity_id
_entity_poly.type
_entity_poly.pdbx_seq_one_letter_code
_entity_poly.pdbx_strand_id
1 'polypeptide(L)'
;MSKKKTFVTLEQLKEIDKTYPTPYHLYDEKGIRENAKRLKEAFSWNKGYREYFAVKATPNPYILKILKDYGCGVDCASMAELMICLLYTSDAADD
;
A
#
# COMPACT_ATOMS: atom_id res chain seq x y z
N MET A 1 -26.32 8.83 5.73
CA MET A 1 -25.73 9.02 4.47
C MET A 1 -24.25 9.03 4.53
N SER A 2 -23.63 8.36 3.61
CA SER A 2 -22.20 8.37 3.54
C SER A 2 -21.70 9.71 3.07
N LYS A 3 -20.69 10.22 3.71
CA LYS A 3 -20.03 11.46 3.30
C LYS A 3 -18.70 11.19 2.62
N LYS A 4 -18.57 10.00 2.06
CA LYS A 4 -17.33 9.65 1.37
C LYS A 4 -17.17 10.51 0.13
N LYS A 5 -15.95 10.96 -0.08
CA LYS A 5 -15.60 11.72 -1.25
C LYS A 5 -14.48 11.00 -1.96
N THR A 6 -14.41 11.19 -3.26
CA THR A 6 -13.27 10.65 -4.02
C THR A 6 -12.02 11.41 -3.59
N PHE A 7 -10.87 10.76 -3.64
CA PHE A 7 -9.63 11.41 -3.26
C PHE A 7 -9.04 12.26 -4.40
N VAL A 8 -9.68 12.26 -5.57
CA VAL A 8 -9.29 13.10 -6.69
C VAL A 8 -10.52 13.78 -7.27
N THR A 9 -10.30 14.93 -7.88
CA THR A 9 -11.38 15.65 -8.54
C THR A 9 -11.48 15.20 -9.99
N LEU A 10 -12.58 15.55 -10.66
CA LEU A 10 -12.75 15.27 -12.08
C LEU A 10 -11.65 15.92 -12.91
N GLU A 11 -11.27 17.14 -12.54
CA GLU A 11 -10.21 17.84 -13.25
C GLU A 11 -8.87 17.12 -13.10
N GLN A 12 -8.59 16.61 -11.92
CA GLN A 12 -7.38 15.82 -11.70
C GLN A 12 -7.39 14.53 -12.52
N LEU A 13 -8.54 13.87 -12.59
CA LEU A 13 -8.67 12.66 -13.41
C LEU A 13 -8.42 12.95 -14.90
N LYS A 14 -8.93 14.06 -15.39
CA LYS A 14 -8.70 14.45 -16.77
C LYS A 14 -7.23 14.70 -17.04
N GLU A 15 -6.54 15.29 -16.09
CA GLU A 15 -5.12 15.56 -16.22
C GLU A 15 -4.32 14.26 -16.22
N ILE A 16 -4.68 13.31 -15.37
CA ILE A 16 -4.04 12.00 -15.30
C ILE A 16 -4.25 11.24 -16.62
N ASP A 17 -5.46 11.30 -17.17
CA ASP A 17 -5.79 10.62 -18.42
C ASP A 17 -4.90 11.08 -19.58
N LYS A 18 -4.40 12.29 -19.54
CA LYS A 18 -3.52 12.80 -20.60
C LYS A 18 -2.19 12.04 -20.61
N THR A 19 -1.75 11.56 -19.47
CA THR A 19 -0.47 10.89 -19.35
C THR A 19 -0.61 9.37 -19.34
N TYR A 20 -1.66 8.85 -18.72
CA TYR A 20 -1.86 7.42 -18.56
C TYR A 20 -3.16 6.98 -19.20
N PRO A 21 -3.11 6.06 -20.19
CA PRO A 21 -4.34 5.58 -20.82
C PRO A 21 -5.15 4.69 -19.87
N THR A 22 -6.47 4.78 -19.97
CA THR A 22 -7.35 3.88 -19.24
C THR A 22 -7.37 2.50 -19.93
N PRO A 23 -7.66 1.43 -19.18
CA PRO A 23 -7.95 1.44 -17.73
C PRO A 23 -6.68 1.46 -16.89
N TYR A 24 -6.80 1.95 -15.65
CA TYR A 24 -5.69 1.94 -14.71
C TYR A 24 -6.22 1.89 -13.27
N HIS A 25 -5.33 1.54 -12.34
CA HIS A 25 -5.64 1.62 -10.92
C HIS A 25 -5.01 2.90 -10.38
N LEU A 26 -5.79 3.61 -9.60
CA LEU A 26 -5.32 4.84 -8.99
C LEU A 26 -5.29 4.67 -7.48
N TYR A 27 -4.14 4.88 -6.88
CA TYR A 27 -3.96 4.67 -5.45
C TYR A 27 -3.80 6.00 -4.71
N ASP A 28 -4.37 6.07 -3.52
CA ASP A 28 -4.28 7.23 -2.66
C ASP A 28 -3.19 6.96 -1.62
N GLU A 29 -1.98 7.40 -1.91
CA GLU A 29 -0.85 7.15 -1.01
C GLU A 29 -1.07 7.75 0.38
N LYS A 30 -1.60 8.96 0.44
CA LYS A 30 -1.86 9.62 1.73
C LYS A 30 -2.88 8.81 2.54
N GLY A 31 -3.94 8.33 1.89
CA GLY A 31 -4.94 7.51 2.54
C GLY A 31 -4.40 6.19 3.03
N ILE A 32 -3.55 5.55 2.24
CA ILE A 32 -2.91 4.29 2.62
C ILE A 32 -2.04 4.52 3.85
N ARG A 33 -1.24 5.58 3.86
CA ARG A 33 -0.38 5.89 4.99
C ARG A 33 -1.17 6.21 6.25
N GLU A 34 -2.25 6.98 6.11
CA GLU A 34 -3.09 7.33 7.24
C GLU A 34 -3.77 6.10 7.83
N ASN A 35 -4.25 5.19 6.99
CA ASN A 35 -4.88 3.97 7.45
C ASN A 35 -3.89 3.04 8.15
N ALA A 36 -2.69 2.89 7.59
CA ALA A 36 -1.66 2.06 8.19
C ALA A 36 -1.26 2.61 9.55
N LYS A 37 -1.11 3.92 9.66
CA LYS A 37 -0.78 4.56 10.92
C LYS A 37 -1.88 4.35 11.95
N ARG A 38 -3.14 4.51 11.52
CA ARG A 38 -4.28 4.36 12.41
C ARG A 38 -4.39 2.94 12.95
N LEU A 39 -4.18 1.96 12.09
CA LEU A 39 -4.20 0.56 12.48
C LEU A 39 -3.10 0.26 13.49
N LYS A 40 -1.90 0.75 13.21
CA LYS A 40 -0.76 0.55 14.09
C LYS A 40 -1.02 1.17 15.47
N GLU A 41 -1.59 2.36 15.51
CA GLU A 41 -1.91 3.03 16.76
C GLU A 41 -3.03 2.32 17.52
N ALA A 42 -4.00 1.79 16.81
CA ALA A 42 -5.13 1.11 17.43
C ALA A 42 -4.68 -0.14 18.20
N PHE A 43 -3.62 -0.80 17.76
CA PHE A 43 -3.11 -2.00 18.41
C PHE A 43 -1.79 -1.75 19.15
N SER A 44 -1.45 -0.50 19.41
CA SER A 44 -0.19 -0.15 20.09
C SER A 44 -0.09 -0.70 21.50
N TRP A 45 -1.24 -1.01 22.13
CA TRP A 45 -1.27 -1.59 23.45
C TRP A 45 -0.73 -3.03 23.48
N ASN A 46 -0.69 -3.69 22.34
CA ASN A 46 -0.24 -5.08 22.23
C ASN A 46 1.14 -5.11 21.60
N LYS A 47 2.17 -5.31 22.40
CA LYS A 47 3.55 -5.32 21.92
C LYS A 47 3.84 -6.44 20.92
N GLY A 48 3.07 -7.50 20.96
CA GLY A 48 3.25 -8.62 20.04
C GLY A 48 2.48 -8.48 18.74
N TYR A 49 1.73 -7.38 18.58
CA TYR A 49 0.93 -7.21 17.38
C TYR A 49 1.81 -6.94 16.17
N ARG A 50 1.46 -7.61 15.07
CA ARG A 50 2.11 -7.35 13.79
C ARG A 50 1.10 -7.57 12.67
N GLU A 51 1.05 -6.66 11.74
CA GLU A 51 0.17 -6.77 10.60
C GLU A 51 0.92 -7.36 9.42
N TYR A 52 0.32 -8.33 8.73
CA TYR A 52 0.89 -8.93 7.52
C TYR A 52 -0.05 -8.66 6.36
N PHE A 53 0.48 -8.02 5.34
CA PHE A 53 -0.31 -7.67 4.15
C PHE A 53 -0.28 -8.81 3.14
N ALA A 54 -1.43 -9.21 2.64
CA ALA A 54 -1.53 -10.26 1.63
C ALA A 54 -1.13 -9.67 0.27
N VAL A 55 0.03 -10.04 -0.22
CA VAL A 55 0.61 -9.46 -1.43
C VAL A 55 -0.28 -9.70 -2.65
N LYS A 56 -0.99 -10.82 -2.69
CA LYS A 56 -1.86 -11.12 -3.82
C LYS A 56 -2.96 -10.08 -4.04
N ALA A 57 -3.32 -9.35 -2.98
CA ALA A 57 -4.36 -8.32 -3.09
C ALA A 57 -3.88 -7.14 -3.93
N THR A 58 -2.63 -6.78 -3.79
CA THR A 58 -2.04 -5.67 -4.54
C THR A 58 -0.54 -5.90 -4.65
N PRO A 59 -0.09 -6.62 -5.67
CA PRO A 59 1.35 -6.91 -5.81
C PRO A 59 2.10 -5.73 -6.43
N ASN A 60 1.99 -4.59 -5.81
CA ASN A 60 2.61 -3.35 -6.27
C ASN A 60 3.76 -2.99 -5.34
N PRO A 61 5.01 -2.99 -5.83
CA PRO A 61 6.18 -2.72 -4.98
C PRO A 61 6.11 -1.38 -4.25
N TYR A 62 5.55 -0.35 -4.88
CA TYR A 62 5.44 0.96 -4.23
C TYR A 62 4.50 0.92 -3.02
N ILE A 63 3.37 0.20 -3.15
CA ILE A 63 2.42 0.06 -2.05
C ILE A 63 3.06 -0.76 -0.92
N LEU A 64 3.77 -1.82 -1.28
CA LEU A 64 4.44 -2.67 -0.29
C LEU A 64 5.50 -1.87 0.49
N LYS A 65 6.22 -0.98 -0.19
CA LYS A 65 7.21 -0.13 0.47
C LYS A 65 6.54 0.82 1.46
N ILE A 66 5.39 1.38 1.10
CA ILE A 66 4.65 2.26 1.99
C ILE A 66 4.25 1.50 3.26
N LEU A 67 3.71 0.30 3.10
CA LEU A 67 3.27 -0.51 4.24
C LEU A 67 4.46 -0.92 5.12
N LYS A 68 5.61 -1.16 4.50
CA LYS A 68 6.83 -1.48 5.25
C LYS A 68 7.22 -0.32 6.17
N ASP A 69 7.03 0.91 5.73
CA ASP A 69 7.35 2.09 6.54
C ASP A 69 6.57 2.10 7.86
N TYR A 70 5.43 1.42 7.89
CA TYR A 70 4.60 1.34 9.09
C TYR A 70 4.76 -0.01 9.82
N GLY A 71 5.78 -0.76 9.47
CA GLY A 71 6.11 -1.99 10.17
C GLY A 71 5.31 -3.22 9.73
N CYS A 72 4.61 -3.15 8.60
CA CYS A 72 3.86 -4.30 8.13
C CYS A 72 4.78 -5.36 7.54
N GLY A 73 4.47 -6.62 7.81
CA GLY A 73 5.10 -7.74 7.11
C GLY A 73 4.30 -8.06 5.87
N VAL A 74 4.68 -9.11 5.17
CA VAL A 74 4.00 -9.54 3.95
C VAL A 74 3.63 -11.01 4.04
N ASP A 75 2.53 -11.36 3.38
CA ASP A 75 2.06 -12.73 3.29
C ASP A 75 2.07 -13.08 1.80
N CYS A 76 3.02 -13.88 1.38
CA CYS A 76 3.21 -14.25 -0.01
C CYS A 76 2.70 -15.64 -0.28
N ALA A 77 1.89 -15.78 -1.32
CA ALA A 77 1.27 -17.06 -1.69
C ALA A 77 1.92 -17.68 -2.93
N SER A 78 2.88 -17.00 -3.56
CA SER A 78 3.53 -17.52 -4.76
C SER A 78 5.00 -17.10 -4.78
N MET A 79 5.77 -17.78 -5.61
CA MET A 79 7.18 -17.44 -5.78
C MET A 79 7.33 -16.04 -6.37
N ALA A 80 6.45 -15.67 -7.30
CA ALA A 80 6.49 -14.34 -7.91
C ALA A 80 6.29 -13.25 -6.86
N GLU A 81 5.35 -13.46 -5.93
CA GLU A 81 5.10 -12.50 -4.86
C GLU A 81 6.31 -12.40 -3.92
N LEU A 82 6.92 -13.52 -3.61
CA LEU A 82 8.09 -13.54 -2.76
C LEU A 82 9.25 -12.78 -3.42
N MET A 83 9.44 -12.97 -4.71
CA MET A 83 10.49 -12.27 -5.43
C MET A 83 10.26 -10.76 -5.47
N ILE A 84 9.02 -10.33 -5.64
CA ILE A 84 8.67 -8.91 -5.60
C ILE A 84 9.06 -8.33 -4.24
N CYS A 85 8.71 -9.04 -3.16
CA CYS A 85 9.01 -8.56 -1.82
C CYS A 85 10.51 -8.49 -1.58
N LEU A 86 11.25 -9.48 -2.01
CA LEU A 86 12.70 -9.50 -1.80
C LEU A 86 13.43 -8.44 -2.61
N LEU A 87 12.97 -8.19 -3.84
CA LEU A 87 13.66 -7.25 -4.72
C LEU A 87 13.32 -5.80 -4.43
N TYR A 88 12.10 -5.53 -4.01
CA TYR A 88 11.63 -4.14 -3.94
C TYR A 88 11.30 -3.64 -2.54
N THR A 89 11.08 -4.52 -1.58
CA THR A 89 10.72 -4.09 -0.24
C THR A 89 11.73 -4.50 0.81
N SER A 90 12.51 -5.51 0.55
CA SER A 90 13.50 -5.95 1.46
C SER A 90 14.61 -4.96 1.49
N ASP A 91 15.16 -4.81 2.63
CA ASP A 91 16.11 -3.92 2.79
C ASP A 91 17.28 -4.36 2.83
N ALA A 92 17.16 -5.38 2.48
CA ALA A 92 18.14 -5.83 2.46
C ALA A 92 19.11 -5.03 2.22
N ALA A 93 18.77 -4.74 1.66
CA ALA A 93 19.44 -4.09 1.37
C ALA A 93 19.99 -3.27 2.16
N ASP A 94 19.95 -3.17 2.52
CA ASP A 94 20.34 -2.30 3.07
C ASP A 94 21.07 -2.50 3.93
N ASP A 95 21.20 -3.11 3.90
CA ASP A 95 21.79 -3.27 4.64
C ASP A 95 22.61 -3.40 4.67
#